data_38addc342c82e0ebaad417a12c8098e4
#
_entry.id   38addc342c82e0ebaad417a12c8098e4
#
_cell.length_a   1.000
_cell.length_b   1.000
_cell.length_c   1.000
_cell.angle_alpha   90.00
_cell.angle_beta   90.00
_cell.angle_gamma   90.00
#
_symmetry.space_group_name_H-M   'P 1'
#
loop_
_entity.id
_entity.type
_entity.pdbx_description
1 polymer ?
#
loop_
_entity_poly.entity_id
_entity_poly.type
_entity_poly.pdbx_seq_one_letter_code
_entity_poly.pdbx_strand_id
1 'polypeptide(L)'
;MFQIKTILALLPLFLSASVASPSARKNLETRESCEYTCGSTCYWASDVSAAQAKGYSLYESGETVHDYPHEYHDYEGFDFPVDGTYYEYPIMSDFDVYDGGSPGADRVIFNGDDELAGLITHTGASGDDFVACTSS
;
A
#
# COMPACT_ATOMS: atom_id res chain seq x y z
N MET A 1 59.36 -22.37 18.92
CA MET A 1 58.78 -21.83 17.67
C MET A 1 57.32 -21.58 17.89
N PHE A 2 56.95 -20.34 18.09
CA PHE A 2 55.54 -19.98 18.38
C PHE A 2 54.89 -19.51 17.13
N GLN A 3 53.82 -20.21 16.77
CA GLN A 3 52.93 -19.71 15.70
C GLN A 3 51.91 -18.79 16.31
N ILE A 4 51.96 -17.55 15.92
CA ILE A 4 50.93 -16.59 16.26
C ILE A 4 49.82 -16.82 15.23
N LYS A 5 48.77 -17.46 15.65
CA LYS A 5 47.54 -17.52 14.85
C LYS A 5 46.83 -16.16 15.01
N THR A 6 46.99 -15.36 14.00
CA THR A 6 46.15 -14.17 13.91
C THR A 6 44.73 -14.61 13.58
N ILE A 7 43.87 -14.58 14.56
CA ILE A 7 42.45 -14.81 14.33
C ILE A 7 41.90 -13.54 13.73
N LEU A 8 41.71 -13.54 12.43
CA LEU A 8 40.96 -12.49 11.76
C LEU A 8 39.50 -12.65 12.16
N ALA A 9 39.03 -11.88 13.10
CA ALA A 9 37.62 -11.80 13.42
C ALA A 9 36.92 -11.06 12.29
N LEU A 10 36.29 -11.79 11.39
CA LEU A 10 35.35 -11.22 10.44
C LEU A 10 34.10 -10.81 11.20
N LEU A 11 33.97 -9.53 11.44
CA LEU A 11 32.73 -8.96 11.94
C LEU A 11 31.70 -9.04 10.79
N PRO A 12 30.59 -9.75 10.99
CA PRO A 12 29.55 -9.73 9.98
C PRO A 12 28.97 -8.32 9.86
N LEU A 13 29.05 -7.79 8.67
CA LEU A 13 28.38 -6.55 8.35
C LEU A 13 26.89 -6.83 8.26
N PHE A 14 26.15 -6.47 9.29
CA PHE A 14 24.69 -6.51 9.21
C PHE A 14 24.21 -5.28 8.45
N LEU A 15 23.90 -5.46 7.18
CA LEU A 15 23.08 -4.48 6.48
C LEU A 15 21.66 -4.62 7.01
N SER A 16 21.32 -3.83 8.01
CA SER A 16 19.92 -3.65 8.35
C SER A 16 19.31 -2.75 7.28
N ALA A 17 18.49 -3.34 6.42
CA ALA A 17 17.61 -2.56 5.57
C ALA A 17 16.63 -1.85 6.48
N SER A 18 16.86 -0.58 6.76
CA SER A 18 15.89 0.23 7.50
C SER A 18 14.74 0.53 6.59
N VAL A 19 13.57 -0.06 6.89
CA VAL A 19 12.32 0.37 6.31
C VAL A 19 12.05 1.78 6.84
N ALA A 20 11.98 2.77 5.95
CA ALA A 20 11.68 4.13 6.34
C ALA A 20 10.36 4.18 7.10
N SER A 21 10.34 4.77 8.30
CA SER A 21 9.13 5.04 9.05
C SER A 21 8.25 6.04 8.28
N PRO A 22 6.92 6.11 8.52
CA PRO A 22 6.06 7.11 7.90
C PRO A 22 6.56 8.54 8.08
N SER A 23 7.19 8.84 9.23
CA SER A 23 7.80 10.15 9.48
C SER A 23 8.99 10.43 8.57
N ALA A 24 9.86 9.44 8.36
CA ALA A 24 10.98 9.56 7.43
C ALA A 24 10.51 9.70 6.00
N ARG A 25 9.42 9.02 5.62
CA ARG A 25 8.79 9.16 4.31
C ARG A 25 8.32 10.59 4.06
N LYS A 26 7.67 11.22 5.04
CA LYS A 26 7.21 12.61 4.90
C LYS A 26 8.36 13.57 4.61
N ASN A 27 9.53 13.32 5.20
CA ASN A 27 10.72 14.13 4.96
C ASN A 27 11.33 13.90 3.58
N LEU A 28 11.04 12.77 2.94
CA LEU A 28 11.52 12.39 1.62
C LEU A 28 10.50 12.65 0.51
N GLU A 29 9.32 13.14 0.85
CA GLU A 29 8.18 13.30 -0.06
C GLU A 29 8.53 14.12 -1.30
N THR A 30 9.42 15.10 -1.19
CA THR A 30 9.86 15.92 -2.32
C THR A 30 10.76 15.19 -3.31
N ARG A 31 11.24 13.99 -2.99
CA ARG A 31 12.15 13.19 -3.82
C ARG A 31 11.45 12.12 -4.64
N GLU A 32 10.23 11.80 -4.27
CA GLU A 32 9.43 10.78 -4.94
C GLU A 32 8.34 11.45 -5.76
N SER A 33 8.01 10.84 -6.89
CA SER A 33 6.85 11.24 -7.66
C SER A 33 5.63 10.47 -7.19
N CYS A 34 4.47 11.12 -7.24
CA CYS A 34 3.22 10.48 -6.91
C CYS A 34 2.88 9.42 -7.96
N GLU A 35 2.65 8.20 -7.54
CA GLU A 35 2.05 7.15 -8.37
C GLU A 35 0.57 7.44 -8.58
N TYR A 36 -0.11 7.80 -7.49
CA TYR A 36 -1.50 8.21 -7.47
C TYR A 36 -1.68 9.40 -6.55
N THR A 37 -2.60 10.27 -6.91
CA THR A 37 -3.04 11.37 -6.06
C THR A 37 -4.54 11.22 -5.78
N CYS A 38 -4.88 11.07 -4.51
CA CYS A 38 -6.26 10.98 -4.04
C CYS A 38 -6.58 12.27 -3.26
N GLY A 39 -7.43 13.12 -3.82
CA GLY A 39 -7.61 14.45 -3.26
C GLY A 39 -6.28 15.21 -3.22
N SER A 40 -5.79 15.54 -2.04
CA SER A 40 -4.49 16.19 -1.85
C SER A 40 -3.38 15.23 -1.40
N THR A 41 -3.68 13.94 -1.28
CA THR A 41 -2.72 12.94 -0.79
C THR A 41 -1.95 12.31 -1.95
N CYS A 42 -0.63 12.42 -1.90
CA CYS A 42 0.30 11.81 -2.85
C CYS A 42 0.72 10.43 -2.33
N TYR A 43 0.38 9.39 -3.07
CA TYR A 43 0.81 8.03 -2.76
C TYR A 43 1.94 7.60 -3.68
N TRP A 44 3.01 7.10 -3.09
CA TRP A 44 4.13 6.52 -3.82
C TRP A 44 3.81 5.09 -4.24
N ALA A 45 4.51 4.58 -5.22
CA ALA A 45 4.39 3.18 -5.63
C ALA A 45 4.59 2.21 -4.46
N SER A 46 5.49 2.52 -3.54
CA SER A 46 5.73 1.73 -2.33
C SER A 46 4.54 1.73 -1.37
N ASP A 47 3.81 2.83 -1.26
CA ASP A 47 2.60 2.91 -0.44
C ASP A 47 1.50 2.03 -1.02
N VAL A 48 1.33 2.10 -2.33
CA VAL A 48 0.32 1.31 -3.06
C VAL A 48 0.64 -0.17 -2.94
N SER A 49 1.89 -0.56 -3.16
CA SER A 49 2.32 -1.96 -3.05
C SER A 49 2.13 -2.52 -1.65
N ALA A 50 2.43 -1.74 -0.62
CA ALA A 50 2.26 -2.18 0.77
C ALA A 50 0.80 -2.40 1.13
N ALA A 51 -0.08 -1.49 0.72
CA ALA A 51 -1.53 -1.61 0.96
C ALA A 51 -2.12 -2.81 0.20
N GLN A 52 -1.76 -2.96 -1.08
CA GLN A 52 -2.20 -4.08 -1.90
C GLN A 52 -1.73 -5.42 -1.33
N ALA A 53 -0.46 -5.51 -0.93
CA ALA A 53 0.11 -6.73 -0.36
C ALA A 53 -0.62 -7.16 0.90
N LYS A 54 -0.94 -6.24 1.78
CA LYS A 54 -1.70 -6.53 3.01
C LYS A 54 -3.11 -6.99 2.67
N GLY A 55 -3.80 -6.27 1.80
CA GLY A 55 -5.16 -6.62 1.38
C GLY A 55 -5.22 -7.98 0.71
N TYR A 56 -4.30 -8.25 -0.20
CA TYR A 56 -4.24 -9.53 -0.91
C TYR A 56 -3.89 -10.70 0.02
N SER A 57 -2.97 -10.50 0.94
CA SER A 57 -2.62 -11.52 1.94
C SER A 57 -3.82 -11.93 2.79
N LEU A 58 -4.61 -10.96 3.23
CA LEU A 58 -5.84 -11.22 3.99
C LEU A 58 -6.88 -11.92 3.11
N TYR A 59 -7.02 -11.49 1.86
CA TYR A 59 -7.91 -12.15 0.91
C TYR A 59 -7.56 -13.62 0.72
N GLU A 60 -6.28 -13.95 0.52
CA GLU A 60 -5.84 -15.34 0.35
C GLU A 60 -6.10 -16.20 1.58
N SER A 61 -5.93 -15.64 2.78
CA SER A 61 -6.15 -16.36 4.03
C SER A 61 -7.61 -16.43 4.45
N GLY A 62 -8.50 -15.69 3.77
CA GLY A 62 -9.91 -15.59 4.13
C GLY A 62 -10.15 -14.76 5.39
N GLU A 63 -9.19 -13.93 5.77
CA GLU A 63 -9.28 -13.07 6.95
C GLU A 63 -9.63 -11.64 6.56
N THR A 64 -10.16 -10.89 7.52
CA THR A 64 -10.46 -9.46 7.35
C THR A 64 -9.99 -8.67 8.57
N VAL A 65 -9.72 -7.39 8.33
CA VAL A 65 -9.49 -6.39 9.37
C VAL A 65 -10.60 -5.36 9.24
N HIS A 66 -11.50 -5.28 10.21
CA HIS A 66 -12.69 -4.41 10.19
C HIS A 66 -13.45 -4.49 8.85
N ASP A 67 -13.77 -5.73 8.41
CA ASP A 67 -14.47 -6.06 7.18
C ASP A 67 -13.68 -5.82 5.87
N TYR A 68 -12.40 -5.47 5.95
CA TYR A 68 -11.53 -5.31 4.78
C TYR A 68 -10.48 -6.43 4.70
N PRO A 69 -10.16 -6.93 3.50
CA PRO A 69 -10.76 -6.57 2.24
C PRO A 69 -12.16 -7.15 2.07
N HIS A 70 -12.97 -6.49 1.28
CA HIS A 70 -14.22 -7.03 0.80
C HIS A 70 -14.39 -6.73 -0.69
N GLU A 71 -15.34 -7.42 -1.32
CA GLU A 71 -15.58 -7.26 -2.74
C GLU A 71 -16.01 -5.82 -3.06
N TYR A 72 -15.41 -5.29 -4.14
CA TYR A 72 -15.78 -4.01 -4.71
C TYR A 72 -16.52 -4.25 -6.02
N HIS A 73 -17.80 -3.86 -6.07
CA HIS A 73 -18.69 -4.19 -7.19
C HIS A 73 -18.61 -3.24 -8.37
N ASP A 74 -17.81 -2.18 -8.27
CA ASP A 74 -17.64 -1.18 -9.33
C ASP A 74 -18.98 -0.61 -9.84
N TYR A 75 -19.85 -0.23 -8.91
CA TYR A 75 -21.14 0.39 -9.28
C TYR A 75 -20.95 1.74 -10.00
N GLU A 76 -19.81 2.41 -9.79
CA GLU A 76 -19.44 3.63 -10.49
C GLU A 76 -19.04 3.39 -11.94
N GLY A 77 -18.73 2.16 -12.31
CA GLY A 77 -18.36 1.81 -13.68
C GLY A 77 -17.00 2.26 -14.12
N PHE A 78 -16.00 2.19 -13.23
CA PHE A 78 -14.62 2.51 -13.58
C PHE A 78 -14.08 1.54 -14.64
N ASP A 79 -13.31 2.06 -15.58
CA ASP A 79 -12.63 1.26 -16.60
C ASP A 79 -11.25 0.85 -16.10
N PHE A 80 -11.20 -0.23 -15.31
CA PHE A 80 -9.96 -0.73 -14.76
C PHE A 80 -9.12 -1.48 -15.81
N PRO A 81 -7.78 -1.37 -15.75
CA PRO A 81 -6.90 -2.02 -16.72
C PRO A 81 -6.80 -3.54 -16.57
N VAL A 82 -7.36 -4.10 -15.51
CA VAL A 82 -7.35 -5.55 -15.22
C VAL A 82 -8.78 -6.03 -15.02
N ASP A 83 -9.05 -7.28 -15.39
CA ASP A 83 -10.36 -7.90 -15.27
C ASP A 83 -10.47 -8.78 -14.02
N GLY A 84 -11.67 -9.23 -13.73
CA GLY A 84 -11.96 -10.17 -12.67
C GLY A 84 -12.85 -9.59 -11.59
N THR A 85 -12.93 -10.30 -10.47
CA THR A 85 -13.61 -9.80 -9.28
C THR A 85 -12.66 -8.87 -8.53
N TYR A 86 -13.16 -7.71 -8.15
CA TYR A 86 -12.36 -6.69 -7.48
C TYR A 86 -12.59 -6.71 -5.99
N TYR A 87 -11.54 -6.34 -5.26
CA TYR A 87 -11.54 -6.20 -3.80
C TYR A 87 -10.97 -4.85 -3.42
N GLU A 88 -11.50 -4.27 -2.34
CA GLU A 88 -11.01 -3.00 -1.83
C GLU A 88 -10.34 -3.18 -0.48
N TYR A 89 -9.24 -2.45 -0.28
CA TYR A 89 -8.55 -2.37 1.01
C TYR A 89 -8.18 -0.91 1.28
N PRO A 90 -8.29 -0.41 2.52
CA PRO A 90 -7.92 0.97 2.80
C PRO A 90 -6.45 1.23 2.54
N ILE A 91 -6.16 2.37 1.90
CA ILE A 91 -4.82 2.94 1.84
C ILE A 91 -4.85 4.25 2.62
N MET A 92 -3.93 4.41 3.58
CA MET A 92 -4.05 5.44 4.59
C MET A 92 -3.22 6.67 4.27
N SER A 93 -3.81 7.84 4.48
CA SER A 93 -3.15 9.12 4.21
C SER A 93 -1.98 9.43 5.15
N ASP A 94 -1.83 8.68 6.24
CA ASP A 94 -0.65 8.72 7.10
C ASP A 94 0.47 7.80 6.62
N PHE A 95 0.23 7.05 5.54
CA PHE A 95 1.16 6.11 4.90
C PHE A 95 1.46 4.85 5.71
N ASP A 96 0.78 4.63 6.83
CA ASP A 96 0.80 3.37 7.55
C ASP A 96 -0.11 2.35 6.86
N VAL A 97 0.25 1.08 6.94
CA VAL A 97 -0.62 0.01 6.46
C VAL A 97 -1.83 -0.11 7.38
N TYR A 98 -3.03 -0.15 6.78
CA TYR A 98 -4.27 -0.24 7.54
C TYR A 98 -4.29 -1.50 8.40
N ASP A 99 -4.59 -1.33 9.68
CA ASP A 99 -4.65 -2.42 10.67
C ASP A 99 -5.86 -2.26 11.61
N GLY A 100 -6.92 -1.66 11.11
CA GLY A 100 -8.15 -1.42 11.85
C GLY A 100 -8.40 0.04 12.15
N GLY A 101 -9.52 0.31 12.78
CA GLY A 101 -9.98 1.67 13.05
C GLY A 101 -10.67 2.30 11.85
N SER A 102 -10.69 3.62 11.79
CA SER A 102 -11.30 4.35 10.69
C SER A 102 -10.55 4.09 9.37
N PRO A 103 -11.23 3.64 8.32
CA PRO A 103 -10.57 3.29 7.05
C PRO A 103 -10.18 4.50 6.20
N GLY A 104 -10.55 5.72 6.58
CA GLY A 104 -10.30 6.90 5.77
C GLY A 104 -11.05 6.90 4.44
N ALA A 105 -10.66 7.80 3.55
CA ALA A 105 -11.37 8.04 2.29
C ALA A 105 -10.85 7.20 1.12
N ASP A 106 -9.64 6.69 1.19
CA ASP A 106 -8.94 6.15 0.03
C ASP A 106 -8.88 4.62 0.05
N ARG A 107 -8.94 4.01 -1.14
CA ARG A 107 -8.91 2.56 -1.30
C ARG A 107 -7.97 2.16 -2.41
N VAL A 108 -7.23 1.06 -2.20
CA VAL A 108 -6.56 0.33 -3.26
C VAL A 108 -7.51 -0.76 -3.75
N ILE A 109 -7.63 -0.90 -5.06
CA ILE A 109 -8.47 -1.91 -5.70
C ILE A 109 -7.56 -2.92 -6.40
N PHE A 110 -7.77 -4.19 -6.14
CA PHE A 110 -7.03 -5.29 -6.75
C PHE A 110 -8.00 -6.43 -7.09
N ASN A 111 -7.56 -7.35 -7.94
CA ASN A 111 -8.35 -8.53 -8.29
C ASN A 111 -7.84 -9.79 -7.57
N GLY A 112 -8.50 -10.91 -7.81
CA GLY A 112 -8.14 -12.19 -7.19
C GLY A 112 -6.82 -12.78 -7.63
N ASP A 113 -6.18 -12.20 -8.65
CA ASP A 113 -4.85 -12.58 -9.16
C ASP A 113 -3.74 -11.65 -8.68
N ASP A 114 -4.02 -10.81 -7.67
CA ASP A 114 -3.07 -9.83 -7.13
C ASP A 114 -2.62 -8.80 -8.16
N GLU A 115 -3.52 -8.40 -9.04
CA GLU A 115 -3.26 -7.35 -10.01
C GLU A 115 -3.88 -6.04 -9.53
N LEU A 116 -3.11 -4.96 -9.59
CA LEU A 116 -3.59 -3.63 -9.21
C LEU A 116 -4.59 -3.13 -10.26
N ALA A 117 -5.81 -2.82 -9.83
CA ALA A 117 -6.81 -2.18 -10.67
C ALA A 117 -6.70 -0.66 -10.63
N GLY A 118 -6.46 -0.08 -9.46
CA GLY A 118 -6.31 1.35 -9.29
C GLY A 118 -6.54 1.80 -7.86
N LEU A 119 -6.55 3.10 -7.67
CA LEU A 119 -6.95 3.74 -6.42
C LEU A 119 -8.21 4.57 -6.65
N ILE A 120 -9.09 4.52 -5.66
CA ILE A 120 -10.33 5.30 -5.64
C ILE A 120 -10.45 6.03 -4.30
N THR A 121 -11.26 7.07 -4.26
CA THR A 121 -11.42 7.89 -3.06
C THR A 121 -12.85 8.38 -2.91
N HIS A 122 -13.29 8.52 -1.67
CA HIS A 122 -14.53 9.24 -1.35
C HIS A 122 -14.37 10.75 -1.47
N THR A 123 -13.13 11.25 -1.45
CA THR A 123 -12.86 12.70 -1.54
C THR A 123 -13.30 13.24 -2.89
N GLY A 124 -14.23 14.19 -2.87
CA GLY A 124 -14.80 14.76 -4.10
C GLY A 124 -16.00 14.01 -4.64
N ALA A 125 -16.36 12.88 -4.04
CA ALA A 125 -17.56 12.13 -4.39
C ALA A 125 -18.73 12.50 -3.48
N SER A 126 -19.95 12.12 -3.88
CA SER A 126 -21.16 12.34 -3.09
C SER A 126 -21.44 11.12 -2.19
N GLY A 127 -21.71 11.36 -0.90
CA GLY A 127 -22.09 10.30 0.03
C GLY A 127 -21.06 9.19 0.10
N ASP A 128 -21.50 7.96 -0.13
CA ASP A 128 -20.65 6.76 -0.12
C ASP A 128 -20.05 6.42 -1.50
N ASP A 129 -20.22 7.29 -2.47
CA ASP A 129 -19.66 7.09 -3.80
C ASP A 129 -18.14 7.29 -3.81
N PHE A 130 -17.52 6.83 -4.88
CA PHE A 130 -16.09 6.98 -5.13
C PHE A 130 -15.84 7.71 -6.45
N VAL A 131 -14.70 8.37 -6.52
CA VAL A 131 -14.11 8.85 -7.77
C VAL A 131 -12.72 8.25 -7.91
N ALA A 132 -12.22 8.16 -9.14
CA ALA A 132 -10.88 7.65 -9.37
C ALA A 132 -9.83 8.65 -8.87
N CYS A 133 -8.79 8.13 -8.20
CA CYS A 133 -7.60 8.92 -7.94
C CYS A 133 -6.84 9.15 -9.26
N THR A 134 -6.13 10.28 -9.35
CA THR A 134 -5.35 10.60 -10.55
C THR A 134 -4.06 9.79 -10.55
N SER A 135 -3.82 9.02 -11.62
CA SER A 135 -2.54 8.33 -11.82
C SER A 135 -1.54 9.23 -12.55
N SER A 136 -0.27 9.09 -12.20
CA SER A 136 0.81 9.85 -12.83
C SER A 136 1.38 9.12 -14.02
#